data_623d2cdb3f91d46cddd1c265a4d4a40e
#
_entry.id   623d2cdb3f91d46cddd1c265a4d4a40e
#
_cell.length_a   1.000
_cell.length_b   1.000
_cell.length_c   1.000
_cell.angle_alpha   90.00
_cell.angle_beta   90.00
_cell.angle_gamma   90.00
#
_symmetry.space_group_name_H-M   'P 1'
#
loop_
_entity.id
_entity.type
_entity.pdbx_description
1 polymer ?
#
loop_
_entity_poly.entity_id
_entity_poly.type
_entity_poly.pdbx_seq_one_letter_code
_entity_poly.pdbx_strand_id
1 'polypeptide(L)'
;MIEIPDLSGAPNLKQLILNGCTRLSNVHPSLGNLKQLILLDISGCRCLNSLPHKINLEALEFFDLRGCSKLKKFPYIVENMPRLWKLCLSETAIKDLSLLVIHSTSLIELDLRDCKNLSSLPIAICSLMSLKTLNLSGCSKIDELPENLGKIEGLEELDLSGTAITGLPSSIIHLKNLKILSLCRCVGLSSIKLTRFPLMQPKRSLDPMGMLEHSLIGLCSLTKLDLSYCNVQTIPNVLGSLSSLKGLNLRGNNFVYLPESIVQLSNLRFLYMGGCTHLRMLPKLPLNIKYIDATKCTSLETLSLRPEYGFRPKLRLLNCDKLIKNQGYGNLVSTMLRRYIISTQVCLSLSPSLPLSHM
;
A
#
# COMPACT_ATOMS: atom_id res chain seq x y z
N MET A 1 33.42 -7.50 9.80
CA MET A 1 33.91 -7.70 8.43
C MET A 1 33.74 -6.40 7.66
N ILE A 2 34.75 -5.95 6.92
CA ILE A 2 34.72 -4.70 6.15
C ILE A 2 34.53 -5.00 4.66
N GLU A 3 35.07 -6.12 4.21
CA GLU A 3 35.03 -6.57 2.82
C GLU A 3 34.71 -8.05 2.72
N ILE A 4 33.98 -8.44 1.67
CA ILE A 4 33.86 -9.85 1.26
C ILE A 4 35.13 -10.19 0.48
N PRO A 5 35.87 -11.24 0.87
CA PRO A 5 37.10 -11.66 0.19
C PRO A 5 36.82 -12.26 -1.19
N ASP A 6 37.85 -12.64 -1.90
CA ASP A 6 37.71 -13.42 -3.13
C ASP A 6 37.04 -14.78 -2.84
N LEU A 7 35.95 -15.03 -3.52
CA LEU A 7 35.14 -16.26 -3.43
C LEU A 7 35.36 -17.22 -4.61
N SER A 8 36.35 -16.95 -5.46
CA SER A 8 36.67 -17.80 -6.63
C SER A 8 37.01 -19.24 -6.23
N GLY A 9 37.52 -19.45 -5.03
CA GLY A 9 37.79 -20.78 -4.45
C GLY A 9 36.55 -21.54 -3.98
N ALA A 10 35.35 -20.92 -4.01
CA ALA A 10 34.11 -21.55 -3.57
C ALA A 10 33.03 -21.52 -4.66
N PRO A 11 33.26 -22.06 -5.87
CA PRO A 11 32.30 -21.96 -7.00
C PRO A 11 30.98 -22.65 -6.74
N ASN A 12 30.93 -23.62 -5.82
CA ASN A 12 29.74 -24.38 -5.45
C ASN A 12 28.96 -23.77 -4.26
N LEU A 13 29.30 -22.56 -3.84
CA LEU A 13 28.60 -21.89 -2.74
C LEU A 13 27.12 -21.70 -3.07
N LYS A 14 26.25 -22.26 -2.22
CA LYS A 14 24.78 -22.19 -2.41
C LYS A 14 24.14 -21.08 -1.62
N GLN A 15 24.71 -20.71 -0.47
CA GLN A 15 24.12 -19.69 0.40
C GLN A 15 25.20 -18.78 0.94
N LEU A 16 24.97 -17.48 0.88
CA LEU A 16 25.82 -16.47 1.50
C LEU A 16 24.95 -15.54 2.35
N ILE A 17 25.11 -15.62 3.66
CA ILE A 17 24.32 -14.86 4.63
C ILE A 17 25.26 -13.96 5.43
N LEU A 18 25.11 -12.64 5.23
CA LEU A 18 25.91 -11.59 5.86
C LEU A 18 25.01 -10.53 6.51
N ASN A 19 23.81 -10.95 6.92
CA ASN A 19 22.83 -10.06 7.54
C ASN A 19 23.45 -9.28 8.71
N GLY A 20 23.21 -7.96 8.75
CA GLY A 20 23.65 -7.10 9.83
C GLY A 20 25.17 -6.83 9.89
N CYS A 21 25.93 -7.16 8.86
CA CYS A 21 27.35 -6.79 8.76
C CYS A 21 27.47 -5.28 8.48
N THR A 22 27.15 -4.45 9.49
CA THR A 22 27.00 -2.98 9.33
C THR A 22 28.28 -2.26 8.86
N ARG A 23 29.47 -2.87 9.05
CA ARG A 23 30.75 -2.32 8.59
C ARG A 23 31.18 -2.80 7.21
N LEU A 24 30.41 -3.71 6.59
CA LEU A 24 30.68 -4.21 5.25
C LEU A 24 30.51 -3.08 4.24
N SER A 25 31.58 -2.70 3.55
CA SER A 25 31.60 -1.60 2.59
C SER A 25 31.82 -2.06 1.14
N ASN A 26 32.57 -3.15 0.96
CA ASN A 26 32.96 -3.65 -0.34
C ASN A 26 32.68 -5.14 -0.51
N VAL A 27 32.47 -5.52 -1.75
CA VAL A 27 32.24 -6.91 -2.17
C VAL A 27 33.16 -7.23 -3.31
N HIS A 28 33.96 -8.30 -3.17
CA HIS A 28 34.89 -8.74 -4.22
C HIS A 28 34.09 -9.11 -5.49
N PRO A 29 34.56 -8.76 -6.70
CA PRO A 29 33.88 -9.05 -7.95
C PRO A 29 33.52 -10.52 -8.19
N SER A 30 34.26 -11.46 -7.61
CA SER A 30 33.99 -12.91 -7.72
C SER A 30 32.62 -13.32 -7.24
N LEU A 31 31.99 -12.56 -6.31
CA LEU A 31 30.59 -12.80 -5.93
C LEU A 31 29.67 -12.85 -7.16
N GLY A 32 29.92 -11.97 -8.14
CA GLY A 32 29.07 -11.87 -9.34
C GLY A 32 29.11 -13.12 -10.25
N ASN A 33 30.04 -14.06 -10.02
CA ASN A 33 30.25 -15.25 -10.84
C ASN A 33 29.82 -16.56 -10.14
N LEU A 34 29.20 -16.48 -8.96
CA LEU A 34 28.76 -17.66 -8.19
C LEU A 34 27.47 -18.25 -8.78
N LYS A 35 27.57 -18.95 -9.90
CA LYS A 35 26.42 -19.49 -10.65
C LYS A 35 25.54 -20.47 -9.86
N GLN A 36 26.07 -21.12 -8.81
CA GLN A 36 25.33 -22.07 -7.96
C GLN A 36 24.71 -21.40 -6.72
N LEU A 37 24.87 -20.06 -6.55
CA LEU A 37 24.34 -19.35 -5.40
C LEU A 37 22.81 -19.29 -5.50
N ILE A 38 22.12 -19.82 -4.49
CA ILE A 38 20.65 -19.89 -4.41
C ILE A 38 20.12 -18.73 -3.53
N LEU A 39 20.84 -18.43 -2.44
CA LEU A 39 20.43 -17.43 -1.47
C LEU A 39 21.58 -16.45 -1.21
N LEU A 40 21.27 -15.17 -1.39
CA LEU A 40 22.16 -14.06 -1.05
C LEU A 40 21.45 -13.09 -0.12
N ASP A 41 21.84 -13.09 1.15
CA ASP A 41 21.35 -12.16 2.17
C ASP A 41 22.48 -11.26 2.66
N ILE A 42 22.43 -10.00 2.25
CA ILE A 42 23.36 -8.93 2.69
C ILE A 42 22.56 -7.83 3.40
N SER A 43 21.38 -8.16 3.90
CA SER A 43 20.49 -7.19 4.54
C SER A 43 21.13 -6.52 5.77
N GLY A 44 20.80 -5.25 6.01
CA GLY A 44 21.35 -4.48 7.12
C GLY A 44 22.82 -4.07 6.98
N CYS A 45 23.47 -4.31 5.84
CA CYS A 45 24.84 -3.87 5.57
C CYS A 45 24.87 -2.38 5.22
N ARG A 46 24.66 -1.53 6.23
CA ARG A 46 24.44 -0.07 6.07
C ARG A 46 25.62 0.67 5.42
N CYS A 47 26.81 0.13 5.48
CA CYS A 47 28.00 0.74 4.86
C CYS A 47 28.25 0.27 3.43
N LEU A 48 27.48 -0.69 2.92
CA LEU A 48 27.65 -1.23 1.57
C LEU A 48 27.37 -0.15 0.52
N ASN A 49 28.41 0.23 -0.23
CA ASN A 49 28.32 1.28 -1.23
C ASN A 49 28.00 0.76 -2.63
N SER A 50 28.49 -0.43 -2.95
CA SER A 50 28.35 -1.06 -4.26
C SER A 50 28.41 -2.58 -4.17
N LEU A 51 27.77 -3.21 -5.12
CA LEU A 51 27.91 -4.61 -5.49
C LEU A 51 28.85 -4.72 -6.70
N PRO A 52 29.31 -5.91 -7.09
CA PRO A 52 30.00 -6.11 -8.35
C PRO A 52 29.22 -5.46 -9.50
N HIS A 53 29.93 -4.79 -10.41
CA HIS A 53 29.28 -4.07 -11.51
C HIS A 53 28.41 -4.97 -12.37
N LYS A 54 28.85 -6.23 -12.54
CA LYS A 54 28.16 -7.27 -13.30
C LYS A 54 27.93 -8.49 -12.41
N ILE A 55 26.75 -9.09 -12.51
CA ILE A 55 26.41 -10.34 -11.84
C ILE A 55 25.82 -11.33 -12.83
N ASN A 56 26.21 -12.60 -12.65
CA ASN A 56 25.68 -13.76 -13.36
C ASN A 56 25.38 -14.86 -12.33
N LEU A 57 24.24 -14.74 -11.63
CA LEU A 57 23.82 -15.60 -10.52
C LEU A 57 22.63 -16.46 -10.99
N GLU A 58 22.87 -17.38 -11.92
CA GLU A 58 21.84 -18.15 -12.65
C GLU A 58 20.90 -18.96 -11.73
N ALA A 59 21.46 -19.48 -10.61
CA ALA A 59 20.69 -20.27 -9.65
C ALA A 59 20.01 -19.45 -8.56
N LEU A 60 20.20 -18.11 -8.54
CA LEU A 60 19.72 -17.28 -7.43
C LEU A 60 18.20 -17.26 -7.39
N GLU A 61 17.65 -17.61 -6.23
CA GLU A 61 16.22 -17.65 -5.95
C GLU A 61 15.76 -16.50 -5.04
N PHE A 62 16.61 -16.14 -4.07
CA PHE A 62 16.33 -15.12 -3.08
C PHE A 62 17.49 -14.15 -2.95
N PHE A 63 17.21 -12.84 -3.11
CA PHE A 63 18.20 -11.79 -2.99
C PHE A 63 17.70 -10.71 -2.04
N ASP A 64 18.40 -10.56 -0.89
CA ASP A 64 18.04 -9.60 0.15
C ASP A 64 19.13 -8.55 0.35
N LEU A 65 18.76 -7.30 0.08
CA LEU A 65 19.60 -6.10 0.24
C LEU A 65 18.93 -5.06 1.14
N ARG A 66 17.89 -5.44 1.90
CA ARG A 66 17.17 -4.52 2.78
C ARG A 66 18.10 -3.78 3.72
N GLY A 67 17.89 -2.48 3.90
CA GLY A 67 18.68 -1.67 4.82
C GLY A 67 20.12 -1.39 4.38
N CYS A 68 20.50 -1.73 3.13
CA CYS A 68 21.77 -1.30 2.54
C CYS A 68 21.67 0.18 2.14
N SER A 69 21.58 1.07 3.11
CA SER A 69 21.19 2.48 2.94
C SER A 69 22.19 3.34 2.15
N LYS A 70 23.40 2.85 1.90
CA LYS A 70 24.39 3.52 1.02
C LYS A 70 24.42 2.95 -0.39
N LEU A 71 23.73 1.85 -0.68
CA LEU A 71 23.69 1.23 -2.00
C LEU A 71 22.87 2.08 -2.97
N LYS A 72 23.54 2.69 -3.95
CA LYS A 72 22.93 3.67 -4.90
C LYS A 72 22.56 3.09 -6.24
N LYS A 73 23.16 1.96 -6.62
CA LYS A 73 22.97 1.33 -7.92
C LYS A 73 22.80 -0.18 -7.77
N PHE A 74 21.86 -0.75 -8.51
CA PHE A 74 21.76 -2.18 -8.67
C PHE A 74 22.75 -2.66 -9.73
N PRO A 75 23.38 -3.84 -9.60
CA PRO A 75 24.35 -4.34 -10.59
C PRO A 75 23.68 -4.62 -11.95
N TYR A 76 24.49 -4.62 -13.00
CA TYR A 76 24.06 -5.10 -14.31
C TYR A 76 23.94 -6.64 -14.29
N ILE A 77 22.78 -7.15 -14.65
CA ILE A 77 22.53 -8.58 -14.81
C ILE A 77 23.00 -8.98 -16.20
N VAL A 78 24.02 -9.86 -16.29
CA VAL A 78 24.64 -10.23 -17.58
C VAL A 78 23.75 -11.19 -18.36
N GLU A 79 23.14 -12.14 -17.66
CA GLU A 79 22.22 -13.15 -18.20
C GLU A 79 20.92 -13.16 -17.40
N ASN A 80 19.91 -13.90 -17.87
CA ASN A 80 18.66 -14.03 -17.12
C ASN A 80 18.89 -14.67 -15.75
N MET A 81 18.15 -14.22 -14.76
CA MET A 81 18.05 -14.84 -13.43
C MET A 81 16.71 -15.62 -13.36
N PRO A 82 16.61 -16.79 -14.00
CA PRO A 82 15.34 -17.45 -14.25
C PRO A 82 14.70 -18.04 -13.00
N ARG A 83 15.44 -18.11 -11.89
CA ARG A 83 14.96 -18.66 -10.62
C ARG A 83 14.67 -17.58 -9.58
N LEU A 84 15.05 -16.33 -9.83
CA LEU A 84 14.86 -15.25 -8.88
C LEU A 84 13.36 -14.95 -8.72
N TRP A 85 12.78 -15.44 -7.63
CA TRP A 85 11.38 -15.20 -7.34
C TRP A 85 11.15 -14.07 -6.33
N LYS A 86 12.17 -13.73 -5.51
CA LYS A 86 12.05 -12.65 -4.50
C LYS A 86 13.28 -11.77 -4.48
N LEU A 87 13.04 -10.47 -4.60
CA LEU A 87 14.05 -9.42 -4.49
C LEU A 87 13.63 -8.37 -3.47
N CYS A 88 14.44 -8.20 -2.43
CA CYS A 88 14.22 -7.20 -1.38
C CYS A 88 15.27 -6.10 -1.47
N LEU A 89 14.84 -4.88 -1.77
CA LEU A 89 15.66 -3.67 -1.92
C LEU A 89 15.22 -2.57 -0.96
N SER A 90 14.36 -2.87 0.01
CA SER A 90 13.79 -1.84 0.90
C SER A 90 14.88 -1.10 1.67
N GLU A 91 14.66 0.20 1.93
CA GLU A 91 15.60 1.10 2.62
C GLU A 91 16.96 1.24 1.94
N THR A 92 17.07 0.97 0.64
CA THR A 92 18.30 1.26 -0.13
C THR A 92 18.28 2.69 -0.68
N ALA A 93 19.47 3.16 -1.11
CA ALA A 93 19.62 4.47 -1.76
C ALA A 93 19.50 4.41 -3.30
N ILE A 94 18.96 3.32 -3.84
CA ILE A 94 18.84 3.09 -5.28
C ILE A 94 17.94 4.17 -5.89
N LYS A 95 18.38 4.68 -7.05
CA LYS A 95 17.72 5.75 -7.79
C LYS A 95 17.00 5.26 -9.04
N ASP A 96 17.49 4.17 -9.61
CA ASP A 96 17.04 3.63 -10.89
C ASP A 96 17.09 2.10 -10.87
N LEU A 97 16.11 1.49 -11.51
CA LEU A 97 15.93 0.04 -11.62
C LEU A 97 16.01 -0.45 -13.07
N SER A 98 16.43 0.41 -14.01
CA SER A 98 16.46 0.07 -15.45
C SER A 98 17.29 -1.17 -15.76
N LEU A 99 18.34 -1.43 -14.98
CA LEU A 99 19.23 -2.58 -15.15
C LEU A 99 18.67 -3.90 -14.59
N LEU A 100 17.66 -3.81 -13.71
CA LEU A 100 17.09 -4.98 -13.03
C LEU A 100 16.06 -5.73 -13.88
N VAL A 101 15.23 -4.98 -14.59
CA VAL A 101 13.92 -5.49 -15.02
C VAL A 101 14.00 -6.36 -16.27
N ILE A 102 15.04 -6.23 -17.07
CA ILE A 102 15.12 -6.87 -18.39
C ILE A 102 15.30 -8.40 -18.29
N HIS A 103 15.79 -8.91 -17.15
CA HIS A 103 16.28 -10.28 -17.01
C HIS A 103 15.66 -11.10 -15.88
N SER A 104 14.57 -10.63 -15.24
CA SER A 104 13.98 -11.29 -14.05
C SER A 104 12.54 -11.73 -14.27
N THR A 105 12.29 -12.53 -15.30
CA THR A 105 10.93 -12.94 -15.71
C THR A 105 10.17 -13.77 -14.67
N SER A 106 10.88 -14.42 -13.75
CA SER A 106 10.31 -15.29 -12.71
C SER A 106 10.00 -14.57 -11.40
N LEU A 107 10.25 -13.25 -11.33
CA LEU A 107 10.09 -12.48 -10.10
C LEU A 107 8.62 -12.46 -9.67
N ILE A 108 8.37 -12.93 -8.44
CA ILE A 108 7.04 -12.98 -7.82
C ILE A 108 6.85 -11.83 -6.83
N GLU A 109 7.91 -11.49 -6.08
CA GLU A 109 7.85 -10.45 -5.04
C GLU A 109 9.00 -9.45 -5.23
N LEU A 110 8.64 -8.16 -5.38
CA LEU A 110 9.56 -7.05 -5.43
C LEU A 110 9.25 -6.06 -4.31
N ASP A 111 10.17 -5.98 -3.33
CA ASP A 111 10.06 -5.09 -2.18
C ASP A 111 11.01 -3.90 -2.34
N LEU A 112 10.44 -2.71 -2.52
CA LEU A 112 11.12 -1.44 -2.70
C LEU A 112 10.77 -0.43 -1.59
N ARG A 113 10.23 -0.88 -0.46
CA ARG A 113 9.81 0.01 0.64
C ARG A 113 10.91 0.97 1.03
N ASP A 114 10.51 2.21 1.30
CA ASP A 114 11.43 3.27 1.75
C ASP A 114 12.65 3.52 0.85
N CYS A 115 12.59 3.16 -0.43
CA CYS A 115 13.59 3.59 -1.42
C CYS A 115 13.38 5.08 -1.75
N LYS A 116 13.71 5.96 -0.80
CA LYS A 116 13.44 7.41 -0.86
C LYS A 116 14.13 8.16 -2.00
N ASN A 117 15.09 7.53 -2.66
CA ASN A 117 15.80 8.11 -3.81
C ASN A 117 15.25 7.65 -5.16
N LEU A 118 14.41 6.61 -5.17
CA LEU A 118 13.77 6.10 -6.38
C LEU A 118 12.71 7.10 -6.83
N SER A 119 12.89 7.68 -8.02
CA SER A 119 12.00 8.72 -8.55
C SER A 119 11.02 8.23 -9.59
N SER A 120 11.29 7.09 -10.23
CA SER A 120 10.40 6.50 -11.23
C SER A 120 10.63 5.00 -11.33
N LEU A 121 9.62 4.31 -11.84
CA LEU A 121 9.74 2.92 -12.26
C LEU A 121 10.02 2.86 -13.77
N PRO A 122 10.95 2.02 -14.22
CA PRO A 122 11.16 1.83 -15.65
C PRO A 122 9.96 1.15 -16.30
N ILE A 123 9.65 1.50 -17.55
CA ILE A 123 8.55 0.87 -18.31
C ILE A 123 8.72 -0.65 -18.37
N ALA A 124 9.96 -1.12 -18.39
CA ALA A 124 10.31 -2.53 -18.42
C ALA A 124 9.75 -3.33 -17.19
N ILE A 125 9.40 -2.67 -16.08
CA ILE A 125 8.75 -3.37 -14.95
C ILE A 125 7.45 -4.07 -15.38
N CYS A 126 6.78 -3.52 -16.38
CA CYS A 126 5.55 -4.08 -16.93
C CYS A 126 5.74 -5.42 -17.68
N SER A 127 6.98 -5.87 -17.89
CA SER A 127 7.30 -7.19 -18.45
C SER A 127 7.44 -8.29 -17.39
N LEU A 128 7.38 -7.96 -16.11
CA LEU A 128 7.45 -8.93 -15.01
C LEU A 128 6.11 -9.67 -14.84
N MET A 129 5.77 -10.52 -15.79
CA MET A 129 4.46 -11.17 -15.86
C MET A 129 4.15 -12.09 -14.69
N SER A 130 5.18 -12.60 -14.00
CA SER A 130 5.03 -13.47 -12.82
C SER A 130 4.83 -12.68 -11.50
N LEU A 131 4.95 -11.34 -11.54
CA LEU A 131 4.93 -10.52 -10.34
C LEU A 131 3.54 -10.53 -9.69
N LYS A 132 3.51 -10.91 -8.41
CA LYS A 132 2.30 -10.93 -7.59
C LYS A 132 2.27 -9.82 -6.55
N THR A 133 3.43 -9.45 -6.03
CA THR A 133 3.54 -8.42 -4.99
C THR A 133 4.53 -7.35 -5.40
N LEU A 134 4.06 -6.12 -5.48
CA LEU A 134 4.87 -4.92 -5.68
C LEU A 134 4.67 -3.95 -4.53
N ASN A 135 5.73 -3.74 -3.75
CA ASN A 135 5.69 -2.82 -2.62
C ASN A 135 6.59 -1.60 -2.87
N LEU A 136 5.98 -0.43 -2.98
CA LEU A 136 6.61 0.88 -3.18
C LEU A 136 6.37 1.81 -2.00
N SER A 137 5.87 1.28 -0.87
CA SER A 137 5.51 2.14 0.26
C SER A 137 6.70 2.96 0.75
N GLY A 138 6.48 4.25 1.01
CA GLY A 138 7.54 5.17 1.43
C GLY A 138 8.48 5.66 0.33
N CYS A 139 8.30 5.26 -0.93
CA CYS A 139 9.03 5.82 -2.08
C CYS A 139 8.50 7.23 -2.42
N SER A 140 8.81 8.18 -1.57
CA SER A 140 8.19 9.52 -1.57
C SER A 140 8.49 10.40 -2.80
N LYS A 141 9.37 9.97 -3.70
CA LYS A 141 9.69 10.69 -4.94
C LYS A 141 8.96 10.12 -6.16
N ILE A 142 8.31 8.96 -6.04
CA ILE A 142 7.52 8.39 -7.14
C ILE A 142 6.21 9.16 -7.20
N ASP A 143 5.99 9.90 -8.27
CA ASP A 143 4.80 10.71 -8.55
C ASP A 143 3.91 10.13 -9.67
N GLU A 144 4.47 9.24 -10.49
CA GLU A 144 3.75 8.56 -11.57
C GLU A 144 4.13 7.07 -11.62
N LEU A 145 3.19 6.26 -12.10
CA LEU A 145 3.41 4.84 -12.41
C LEU A 145 3.44 4.65 -13.93
N PRO A 146 4.15 3.63 -14.45
CA PRO A 146 4.14 3.32 -15.88
C PRO A 146 2.72 3.07 -16.39
N GLU A 147 2.35 3.70 -17.52
CA GLU A 147 1.01 3.59 -18.08
C GLU A 147 0.63 2.14 -18.42
N ASN A 148 1.59 1.29 -18.72
CA ASN A 148 1.39 -0.13 -19.03
C ASN A 148 1.38 -1.06 -17.81
N LEU A 149 1.29 -0.55 -16.57
CA LEU A 149 1.34 -1.38 -15.36
C LEU A 149 0.28 -2.49 -15.37
N GLY A 150 -0.88 -2.24 -15.97
CA GLY A 150 -1.95 -3.22 -16.12
C GLY A 150 -1.60 -4.48 -16.90
N LYS A 151 -0.44 -4.51 -17.60
CA LYS A 151 0.06 -5.74 -18.27
C LYS A 151 0.50 -6.81 -17.26
N ILE A 152 0.79 -6.43 -16.01
CA ILE A 152 1.12 -7.40 -14.95
C ILE A 152 -0.17 -8.02 -14.43
N GLU A 153 -0.88 -8.76 -15.27
CA GLU A 153 -2.21 -9.31 -14.96
C GLU A 153 -2.24 -10.20 -13.71
N GLY A 154 -1.08 -10.81 -13.38
CA GLY A 154 -0.91 -11.65 -12.20
C GLY A 154 -0.77 -10.89 -10.87
N LEU A 155 -0.72 -9.55 -10.89
CA LEU A 155 -0.49 -8.76 -9.67
C LEU A 155 -1.66 -8.89 -8.69
N GLU A 156 -1.33 -9.31 -7.47
CA GLU A 156 -2.29 -9.54 -6.38
C GLU A 156 -2.24 -8.43 -5.32
N GLU A 157 -1.04 -7.88 -5.08
CA GLU A 157 -0.83 -6.85 -4.06
C GLU A 157 0.00 -5.69 -4.62
N LEU A 158 -0.51 -4.47 -4.46
CA LEU A 158 0.14 -3.22 -4.84
C LEU A 158 0.08 -2.24 -3.67
N ASP A 159 1.24 -1.96 -3.08
CA ASP A 159 1.36 -0.98 -2.00
C ASP A 159 2.11 0.26 -2.49
N LEU A 160 1.40 1.37 -2.55
CA LEU A 160 1.87 2.69 -2.98
C LEU A 160 1.85 3.70 -1.82
N SER A 161 1.70 3.23 -0.59
CA SER A 161 1.55 4.08 0.58
C SER A 161 2.70 5.07 0.73
N GLY A 162 2.38 6.35 0.98
CA GLY A 162 3.40 7.39 1.17
C GLY A 162 4.21 7.75 -0.08
N THR A 163 3.77 7.35 -1.26
CA THR A 163 4.30 7.86 -2.53
C THR A 163 3.69 9.23 -2.87
N ALA A 164 4.29 9.93 -3.83
CA ALA A 164 3.81 11.23 -4.31
C ALA A 164 2.82 11.13 -5.47
N ILE A 165 2.31 9.93 -5.79
CA ILE A 165 1.46 9.73 -6.96
C ILE A 165 0.23 10.63 -6.93
N THR A 166 -0.12 11.16 -8.10
CA THR A 166 -1.27 12.04 -8.31
C THR A 166 -2.47 11.30 -8.90
N GLY A 167 -2.28 10.08 -9.38
CA GLY A 167 -3.32 9.23 -9.96
C GLY A 167 -2.80 7.83 -10.25
N LEU A 168 -3.69 6.93 -10.60
CA LEU A 168 -3.35 5.59 -11.09
C LEU A 168 -3.38 5.60 -12.63
N PRO A 169 -2.52 4.81 -13.30
CA PRO A 169 -2.53 4.72 -14.76
C PRO A 169 -3.84 4.13 -15.26
N SER A 170 -4.28 4.51 -16.47
CA SER A 170 -5.54 4.02 -17.03
C SER A 170 -5.57 2.50 -17.18
N SER A 171 -4.42 1.89 -17.42
CA SER A 171 -4.28 0.44 -17.55
C SER A 171 -4.54 -0.35 -16.26
N ILE A 172 -4.61 0.31 -15.09
CA ILE A 172 -4.83 -0.37 -13.79
C ILE A 172 -6.11 -1.24 -13.81
N ILE A 173 -7.10 -0.87 -14.60
CA ILE A 173 -8.36 -1.61 -14.78
C ILE A 173 -8.16 -3.05 -15.28
N HIS A 174 -6.99 -3.36 -15.85
CA HIS A 174 -6.65 -4.71 -16.34
C HIS A 174 -6.09 -5.62 -15.25
N LEU A 175 -5.77 -5.09 -14.06
CA LEU A 175 -5.29 -5.88 -12.91
C LEU A 175 -6.45 -6.66 -12.26
N LYS A 176 -7.03 -7.60 -13.00
CA LYS A 176 -8.21 -8.38 -12.57
C LYS A 176 -7.97 -9.25 -11.34
N ASN A 177 -6.69 -9.59 -11.06
CA ASN A 177 -6.30 -10.41 -9.92
C ASN A 177 -5.90 -9.59 -8.69
N LEU A 178 -5.93 -8.24 -8.77
CA LEU A 178 -5.52 -7.39 -7.65
C LEU A 178 -6.49 -7.53 -6.47
N LYS A 179 -5.96 -8.00 -5.34
CA LYS A 179 -6.68 -8.26 -4.08
C LYS A 179 -6.49 -7.15 -3.06
N ILE A 180 -5.29 -6.56 -3.03
CA ILE A 180 -4.91 -5.53 -2.05
C ILE A 180 -4.34 -4.33 -2.79
N LEU A 181 -4.95 -3.17 -2.58
CA LEU A 181 -4.44 -1.88 -3.04
C LEU A 181 -4.32 -0.93 -1.86
N SER A 182 -3.12 -0.46 -1.58
CA SER A 182 -2.86 0.55 -0.55
C SER A 182 -2.33 1.83 -1.17
N LEU A 183 -3.02 2.92 -0.87
CA LEU A 183 -2.73 4.30 -1.27
C LEU A 183 -2.60 5.20 -0.02
N CYS A 184 -2.38 4.60 1.16
CA CYS A 184 -2.30 5.32 2.42
C CYS A 184 -1.27 6.46 2.34
N ARG A 185 -1.66 7.68 2.76
CA ARG A 185 -0.80 8.88 2.72
C ARG A 185 -0.34 9.31 1.31
N CYS A 186 -1.01 8.89 0.25
CA CYS A 186 -0.78 9.43 -1.09
C CYS A 186 -1.47 10.80 -1.21
N VAL A 187 -0.84 11.82 -0.66
CA VAL A 187 -1.42 13.18 -0.61
C VAL A 187 -1.57 13.84 -1.99
N GLY A 188 -0.85 13.35 -2.98
CA GLY A 188 -0.97 13.78 -4.38
C GLY A 188 -2.36 13.53 -4.97
N LEU A 189 -3.09 12.52 -4.47
CA LEU A 189 -4.46 12.19 -4.92
C LEU A 189 -5.50 13.27 -4.59
N SER A 190 -5.20 14.18 -3.68
CA SER A 190 -6.10 15.26 -3.28
C SER A 190 -5.69 16.63 -3.79
N SER A 191 -4.51 16.74 -4.43
CA SER A 191 -3.99 18.04 -4.85
C SER A 191 -4.75 18.57 -6.06
N ILE A 192 -5.81 19.35 -5.81
CA ILE A 192 -6.18 20.42 -6.72
C ILE A 192 -4.95 21.34 -6.74
N LYS A 193 -4.14 21.27 -7.80
CA LYS A 193 -3.12 22.29 -8.04
C LYS A 193 -3.87 23.59 -8.24
N LEU A 194 -4.07 24.35 -7.19
CA LEU A 194 -4.37 25.77 -7.26
C LEU A 194 -3.18 26.43 -7.95
N THR A 195 -3.20 26.44 -9.28
CA THR A 195 -2.30 27.26 -10.08
C THR A 195 -2.61 28.69 -9.75
N ARG A 196 -1.72 29.34 -8.98
CA ARG A 196 -1.79 30.76 -8.58
C ARG A 196 -1.62 31.76 -9.75
N PHE A 197 -1.90 31.34 -10.99
CA PHE A 197 -1.80 32.24 -12.15
C PHE A 197 -3.10 32.22 -12.96
N PRO A 198 -3.86 33.34 -12.98
CA PRO A 198 -5.18 33.40 -13.65
C PRO A 198 -5.12 33.74 -15.14
N LEU A 199 -4.03 33.50 -15.86
CA LEU A 199 -3.86 34.02 -17.24
C LEU A 199 -3.53 32.98 -18.33
N MET A 200 -3.66 31.67 -18.08
CA MET A 200 -3.69 30.70 -19.18
C MET A 200 -4.89 29.78 -19.05
N GLN A 201 -5.61 29.60 -20.15
CA GLN A 201 -6.80 28.77 -20.26
C GLN A 201 -6.55 27.40 -19.59
N PRO A 202 -7.46 26.91 -18.75
CA PRO A 202 -7.29 25.62 -18.10
C PRO A 202 -7.37 24.53 -19.16
N LYS A 203 -6.23 23.92 -19.54
CA LYS A 203 -6.26 22.51 -19.90
C LYS A 203 -7.04 21.86 -18.75
N ARG A 204 -8.17 21.24 -19.05
CA ARG A 204 -9.06 20.58 -18.08
C ARG A 204 -8.21 19.98 -16.98
N SER A 205 -8.25 20.57 -15.78
CA SER A 205 -7.68 19.97 -14.58
C SER A 205 -8.55 18.73 -14.34
N LEU A 206 -8.05 17.58 -14.76
CA LEU A 206 -8.69 16.31 -14.43
C LEU A 206 -8.72 16.25 -12.91
N ASP A 207 -9.92 16.19 -12.36
CA ASP A 207 -10.12 15.98 -10.94
C ASP A 207 -9.40 14.67 -10.56
N PRO A 208 -8.39 14.69 -9.67
CA PRO A 208 -7.66 13.47 -9.30
C PRO A 208 -8.60 12.38 -8.79
N MET A 209 -9.73 12.78 -8.20
CA MET A 209 -10.73 11.85 -7.72
C MET A 209 -11.56 11.25 -8.87
N GLY A 210 -11.82 11.99 -9.94
CA GLY A 210 -12.41 11.45 -11.18
C GLY A 210 -11.50 10.45 -11.87
N MET A 211 -10.17 10.65 -11.81
CA MET A 211 -9.19 9.66 -12.30
C MET A 211 -9.22 8.38 -11.47
N LEU A 212 -9.30 8.48 -10.14
CA LEU A 212 -9.43 7.32 -9.25
C LEU A 212 -10.75 6.57 -9.53
N GLU A 213 -11.84 7.29 -9.82
CA GLU A 213 -13.13 6.71 -10.16
C GLU A 213 -13.03 5.75 -11.34
N HIS A 214 -12.45 6.19 -12.45
CA HIS A 214 -12.25 5.33 -13.62
C HIS A 214 -11.34 4.14 -13.33
N SER A 215 -10.31 4.34 -12.53
CA SER A 215 -9.34 3.30 -12.18
C SER A 215 -9.93 2.17 -11.32
N LEU A 216 -10.92 2.46 -10.48
CA LEU A 216 -11.53 1.47 -9.59
C LEU A 216 -12.50 0.52 -10.29
N ILE A 217 -13.14 0.94 -11.40
CA ILE A 217 -14.20 0.17 -12.10
C ILE A 217 -13.76 -1.24 -12.46
N GLY A 218 -12.49 -1.42 -12.84
CA GLY A 218 -11.95 -2.71 -13.30
C GLY A 218 -11.50 -3.67 -12.22
N LEU A 219 -11.37 -3.22 -10.96
CA LEU A 219 -10.73 -4.00 -9.88
C LEU A 219 -11.71 -4.94 -9.18
N CYS A 220 -12.31 -5.87 -9.93
CA CYS A 220 -13.38 -6.74 -9.43
C CYS A 220 -12.96 -7.71 -8.32
N SER A 221 -11.67 -8.08 -8.25
CA SER A 221 -11.14 -9.00 -7.23
C SER A 221 -10.67 -8.30 -5.96
N LEU A 222 -10.77 -6.95 -5.89
CA LEU A 222 -10.23 -6.19 -4.79
C LEU A 222 -10.95 -6.53 -3.48
N THR A 223 -10.18 -7.02 -2.50
CA THR A 223 -10.69 -7.39 -1.17
C THR A 223 -10.35 -6.38 -0.10
N LYS A 224 -9.24 -5.64 -0.27
CA LYS A 224 -8.80 -4.59 0.65
C LYS A 224 -8.41 -3.34 -0.12
N LEU A 225 -8.96 -2.20 0.28
CA LEU A 225 -8.63 -0.88 -0.24
C LEU A 225 -8.28 0.05 0.94
N ASP A 226 -7.07 0.60 0.90
CA ASP A 226 -6.62 1.60 1.87
C ASP A 226 -6.42 2.95 1.19
N LEU A 227 -7.27 3.92 1.55
CA LEU A 227 -7.23 5.32 1.14
C LEU A 227 -7.00 6.24 2.35
N SER A 228 -6.45 5.72 3.45
CA SER A 228 -6.31 6.51 4.66
C SER A 228 -5.29 7.63 4.51
N TYR A 229 -5.59 8.78 5.12
CA TYR A 229 -4.72 9.96 5.16
C TYR A 229 -4.36 10.54 3.78
N CYS A 230 -5.23 10.38 2.79
CA CYS A 230 -5.04 10.90 1.43
C CYS A 230 -5.63 12.29 1.24
N ASN A 231 -6.17 12.92 2.30
CA ASN A 231 -6.86 14.21 2.24
C ASN A 231 -8.06 14.22 1.26
N VAL A 232 -8.75 13.08 1.11
CA VAL A 232 -9.90 12.91 0.23
C VAL A 232 -11.08 13.74 0.75
N GLN A 233 -11.68 14.56 -0.12
CA GLN A 233 -12.82 15.42 0.22
C GLN A 233 -14.16 14.81 -0.22
N THR A 234 -14.15 13.95 -1.22
CA THR A 234 -15.33 13.25 -1.74
C THR A 234 -15.00 11.79 -2.00
N ILE A 235 -15.92 10.90 -1.72
CA ILE A 235 -15.80 9.48 -2.04
C ILE A 235 -16.66 9.17 -3.26
N PRO A 236 -16.09 8.60 -4.35
CA PRO A 236 -16.82 8.40 -5.59
C PRO A 236 -17.87 7.28 -5.48
N ASN A 237 -18.98 7.40 -6.21
CA ASN A 237 -20.03 6.41 -6.24
C ASN A 237 -19.59 5.04 -6.78
N VAL A 238 -18.59 5.02 -7.66
CA VAL A 238 -18.03 3.78 -8.21
C VAL A 238 -17.48 2.85 -7.15
N LEU A 239 -17.16 3.35 -5.96
CA LEU A 239 -16.72 2.51 -4.84
C LEU A 239 -17.72 1.35 -4.60
N GLY A 240 -19.02 1.59 -4.79
CA GLY A 240 -20.08 0.56 -4.64
C GLY A 240 -19.96 -0.62 -5.62
N SER A 241 -19.23 -0.48 -6.73
CA SER A 241 -19.01 -1.56 -7.71
C SER A 241 -17.98 -2.60 -7.29
N LEU A 242 -17.18 -2.34 -6.23
CA LEU A 242 -16.15 -3.25 -5.73
C LEU A 242 -16.78 -4.42 -4.94
N SER A 243 -17.52 -5.29 -5.62
CA SER A 243 -18.32 -6.35 -5.01
C SER A 243 -17.53 -7.33 -4.12
N SER A 244 -16.25 -7.54 -4.38
CA SER A 244 -15.39 -8.42 -3.59
C SER A 244 -14.82 -7.76 -2.34
N LEU A 245 -15.04 -6.45 -2.14
CA LEU A 245 -14.37 -5.68 -1.08
C LEU A 245 -14.82 -6.13 0.31
N LYS A 246 -13.85 -6.54 1.13
CA LYS A 246 -14.03 -6.97 2.52
C LYS A 246 -13.58 -5.94 3.54
N GLY A 247 -12.55 -5.16 3.21
CA GLY A 247 -11.98 -4.13 4.07
C GLY A 247 -11.81 -2.81 3.33
N LEU A 248 -12.33 -1.72 3.92
CA LEU A 248 -12.19 -0.36 3.42
C LEU A 248 -11.64 0.53 4.53
N ASN A 249 -10.47 1.11 4.28
CA ASN A 249 -9.84 2.06 5.19
C ASN A 249 -9.86 3.47 4.60
N LEU A 250 -10.61 4.36 5.25
CA LEU A 250 -10.80 5.76 4.89
C LEU A 250 -10.32 6.71 6.00
N ARG A 251 -9.56 6.24 6.98
CA ARG A 251 -9.14 7.04 8.15
C ARG A 251 -8.46 8.34 7.76
N GLY A 252 -8.67 9.39 8.57
CA GLY A 252 -7.95 10.65 8.45
C GLY A 252 -8.21 11.43 7.16
N ASN A 253 -9.38 11.25 6.55
CA ASN A 253 -9.81 12.00 5.37
C ASN A 253 -10.82 13.09 5.73
N ASN A 254 -11.11 13.97 4.76
CA ASN A 254 -11.89 15.20 4.96
C ASN A 254 -13.28 15.19 4.29
N PHE A 255 -13.75 14.04 3.83
CA PHE A 255 -15.07 13.93 3.22
C PHE A 255 -16.18 14.17 4.24
N VAL A 256 -17.28 14.77 3.77
CA VAL A 256 -18.45 15.13 4.59
C VAL A 256 -19.45 13.99 4.64
N TYR A 257 -19.58 13.24 3.54
CA TYR A 257 -20.53 12.15 3.38
C TYR A 257 -19.87 10.95 2.71
N LEU A 258 -20.36 9.75 3.03
CA LEU A 258 -20.11 8.56 2.25
C LEU A 258 -21.19 8.46 1.15
N PRO A 259 -20.86 7.90 -0.03
CA PRO A 259 -21.85 7.70 -1.08
C PRO A 259 -22.88 6.65 -0.67
N GLU A 260 -24.12 6.82 -1.11
CA GLU A 260 -25.20 5.84 -0.89
C GLU A 260 -24.88 4.46 -1.51
N SER A 261 -24.06 4.45 -2.57
CA SER A 261 -23.61 3.22 -3.23
C SER A 261 -22.82 2.28 -2.32
N ILE A 262 -22.33 2.75 -1.16
CA ILE A 262 -21.62 1.89 -0.20
C ILE A 262 -22.48 0.70 0.27
N VAL A 263 -23.79 0.84 0.23
CA VAL A 263 -24.75 -0.24 0.57
C VAL A 263 -24.61 -1.46 -0.35
N GLN A 264 -24.10 -1.26 -1.57
CA GLN A 264 -23.91 -2.31 -2.59
C GLN A 264 -22.71 -3.22 -2.29
N LEU A 265 -21.82 -2.82 -1.41
CA LEU A 265 -20.64 -3.60 -0.99
C LEU A 265 -21.05 -4.79 -0.12
N SER A 266 -21.72 -5.78 -0.69
CA SER A 266 -22.31 -6.92 0.02
C SER A 266 -21.30 -7.76 0.82
N ASN A 267 -20.03 -7.77 0.41
CA ASN A 267 -18.96 -8.48 1.08
C ASN A 267 -18.19 -7.64 2.12
N LEU A 268 -18.50 -6.35 2.27
CA LEU A 268 -17.79 -5.47 3.21
C LEU A 268 -18.00 -5.91 4.66
N ARG A 269 -16.89 -6.13 5.36
CA ARG A 269 -16.86 -6.58 6.76
C ARG A 269 -16.24 -5.56 7.70
N PHE A 270 -15.28 -4.80 7.21
CA PHE A 270 -14.48 -3.88 8.01
C PHE A 270 -14.47 -2.49 7.35
N LEU A 271 -14.97 -1.48 8.07
CA LEU A 271 -14.98 -0.09 7.63
C LEU A 271 -14.29 0.79 8.69
N TYR A 272 -13.20 1.43 8.26
CA TYR A 272 -12.39 2.29 9.12
C TYR A 272 -12.49 3.74 8.64
N MET A 273 -12.98 4.62 9.50
CA MET A 273 -13.17 6.05 9.23
C MET A 273 -12.63 6.91 10.38
N GLY A 274 -11.88 6.32 11.30
CA GLY A 274 -11.35 7.06 12.44
C GLY A 274 -10.59 8.32 12.02
N GLY A 275 -10.86 9.46 12.67
CA GLY A 275 -10.24 10.74 12.34
C GLY A 275 -10.84 11.47 11.13
N CYS A 276 -11.95 11.02 10.56
CA CYS A 276 -12.70 11.77 9.54
C CYS A 276 -13.52 12.88 10.22
N THR A 277 -12.85 13.97 10.56
CA THR A 277 -13.41 15.05 11.41
C THR A 277 -14.57 15.81 10.76
N HIS A 278 -14.70 15.78 9.43
CA HIS A 278 -15.76 16.46 8.69
C HIS A 278 -16.98 15.57 8.40
N LEU A 279 -16.89 14.26 8.64
CA LEU A 279 -17.97 13.32 8.41
C LEU A 279 -19.18 13.65 9.30
N ARG A 280 -20.34 13.91 8.69
CA ARG A 280 -21.58 14.31 9.39
C ARG A 280 -22.54 13.18 9.64
N MET A 281 -22.70 12.29 8.67
CA MET A 281 -23.64 11.18 8.79
C MET A 281 -23.15 9.93 8.06
N LEU A 282 -23.61 8.78 8.53
CA LEU A 282 -23.41 7.51 7.83
C LEU A 282 -24.69 7.16 7.07
N PRO A 283 -24.57 6.82 5.77
CA PRO A 283 -25.69 6.30 5.00
C PRO A 283 -26.05 4.88 5.48
N LYS A 284 -27.04 4.26 4.85
CA LYS A 284 -27.31 2.84 5.05
C LYS A 284 -26.09 2.01 4.68
N LEU A 285 -25.61 1.18 5.60
CA LEU A 285 -24.44 0.33 5.41
C LEU A 285 -24.85 -1.09 5.00
N PRO A 286 -23.92 -1.87 4.39
CA PRO A 286 -24.15 -3.27 4.04
C PRO A 286 -24.49 -4.12 5.26
N LEU A 287 -25.34 -5.13 5.10
CA LEU A 287 -25.79 -6.00 6.21
C LEU A 287 -24.68 -6.87 6.79
N ASN A 288 -23.68 -7.24 5.98
CA ASN A 288 -22.60 -8.14 6.37
C ASN A 288 -21.45 -7.46 7.12
N ILE A 289 -21.54 -6.15 7.38
CA ILE A 289 -20.50 -5.40 8.07
C ILE A 289 -20.35 -5.91 9.52
N LYS A 290 -19.10 -6.18 9.92
CA LYS A 290 -18.78 -6.72 11.25
C LYS A 290 -18.16 -5.70 12.18
N TYR A 291 -17.45 -4.74 11.63
CA TYR A 291 -16.71 -3.74 12.39
C TYR A 291 -16.72 -2.38 11.72
N ILE A 292 -17.01 -1.34 12.50
CA ILE A 292 -17.00 0.05 12.08
C ILE A 292 -16.17 0.85 13.12
N ASP A 293 -15.13 1.51 12.65
CA ASP A 293 -14.36 2.46 13.44
C ASP A 293 -14.62 3.88 12.94
N ALA A 294 -15.30 4.67 13.75
CA ALA A 294 -15.50 6.10 13.54
C ALA A 294 -14.93 6.93 14.70
N THR A 295 -13.87 6.44 15.35
CA THR A 295 -13.18 7.15 16.44
C THR A 295 -12.73 8.54 15.98
N LYS A 296 -12.95 9.58 16.80
CA LYS A 296 -12.59 10.98 16.49
C LYS A 296 -13.30 11.57 15.25
N CYS A 297 -14.46 11.07 14.88
CA CYS A 297 -15.33 11.72 13.89
C CYS A 297 -16.14 12.81 14.59
N THR A 298 -15.49 13.94 14.89
CA THR A 298 -16.02 14.99 15.77
C THR A 298 -17.26 15.69 15.22
N SER A 299 -17.45 15.69 13.89
CA SER A 299 -18.64 16.27 13.23
C SER A 299 -19.78 15.28 13.00
N LEU A 300 -19.63 14.02 13.40
CA LEU A 300 -20.67 13.01 13.20
C LEU A 300 -21.90 13.34 14.04
N GLU A 301 -23.03 13.54 13.38
CA GLU A 301 -24.29 13.99 14.00
C GLU A 301 -25.29 12.84 14.18
N THR A 302 -25.32 11.92 13.21
CA THR A 302 -26.29 10.83 13.19
C THR A 302 -25.69 9.52 12.69
N LEU A 303 -26.26 8.42 13.20
CA LEU A 303 -25.96 7.07 12.75
C LEU A 303 -27.26 6.44 12.18
N SER A 304 -27.29 6.19 10.89
CA SER A 304 -28.39 5.45 10.25
C SER A 304 -28.16 3.95 10.40
N LEU A 305 -28.30 3.44 11.62
CA LEU A 305 -28.20 2.00 11.87
C LEU A 305 -29.47 1.30 11.39
N ARG A 306 -29.30 0.24 10.60
CA ARG A 306 -30.43 -0.56 10.11
C ARG A 306 -31.14 -1.27 11.28
N PRO A 307 -32.47 -1.27 11.31
CA PRO A 307 -33.22 -1.99 12.34
C PRO A 307 -33.34 -3.49 12.05
N GLU A 308 -32.86 -3.97 10.90
CA GLU A 308 -33.07 -5.35 10.47
C GLU A 308 -32.41 -6.35 11.42
N TYR A 309 -33.11 -7.48 11.57
CA TYR A 309 -32.63 -8.60 12.38
C TYR A 309 -31.29 -9.10 11.81
N GLY A 310 -30.26 -9.16 12.65
CA GLY A 310 -28.92 -9.64 12.26
C GLY A 310 -27.88 -8.55 11.96
N PHE A 311 -28.26 -7.26 11.80
CA PHE A 311 -27.29 -6.18 11.65
C PHE A 311 -26.69 -5.78 13.01
N ARG A 312 -25.54 -6.35 13.36
CA ARG A 312 -24.87 -6.15 14.66
C ARG A 312 -23.37 -5.93 14.51
N PRO A 313 -22.91 -4.84 13.83
CA PRO A 313 -21.48 -4.57 13.75
C PRO A 313 -20.92 -4.14 15.11
N LYS A 314 -19.68 -4.51 15.39
CA LYS A 314 -18.93 -3.90 16.48
C LYS A 314 -18.63 -2.45 16.12
N LEU A 315 -19.10 -1.49 16.94
CA LEU A 315 -18.93 -0.06 16.72
C LEU A 315 -17.86 0.52 17.65
N ARG A 316 -16.97 1.34 17.10
CA ARG A 316 -16.01 2.13 17.88
C ARG A 316 -16.24 3.61 17.58
N LEU A 317 -16.78 4.36 18.57
CA LEU A 317 -17.28 5.73 18.45
C LEU A 317 -16.65 6.67 19.50
N LEU A 318 -15.38 6.47 19.83
CA LEU A 318 -14.69 7.31 20.81
C LEU A 318 -14.50 8.75 20.27
N ASN A 319 -14.77 9.75 21.08
CA ASN A 319 -14.58 11.18 20.73
C ASN A 319 -15.40 11.63 19.50
N CYS A 320 -16.67 11.20 19.43
CA CYS A 320 -17.65 11.68 18.45
C CYS A 320 -18.55 12.74 19.15
N ASP A 321 -18.01 13.93 19.37
CA ASP A 321 -18.57 14.93 20.29
C ASP A 321 -19.97 15.39 19.89
N LYS A 322 -20.24 15.65 18.60
CA LYS A 322 -21.55 16.05 18.12
C LYS A 322 -22.60 14.96 18.25
N LEU A 323 -22.22 13.71 17.96
CA LEU A 323 -23.12 12.56 18.09
C LEU A 323 -23.60 12.41 19.53
N ILE A 324 -22.68 12.60 20.49
CA ILE A 324 -22.97 12.53 21.94
C ILE A 324 -23.88 13.66 22.36
N LYS A 325 -23.64 14.90 21.89
CA LYS A 325 -24.47 16.08 22.20
C LYS A 325 -25.88 15.94 21.64
N ASN A 326 -26.04 15.46 20.40
CA ASN A 326 -27.31 15.39 19.74
C ASN A 326 -28.23 14.25 20.24
N GLN A 327 -27.65 13.11 20.59
CA GLN A 327 -28.41 11.92 21.00
C GLN A 327 -28.42 11.69 22.51
N GLY A 328 -27.55 12.38 23.27
CA GLY A 328 -27.33 12.14 24.70
C GLY A 328 -26.69 10.79 24.98
N TYR A 329 -25.81 10.73 25.96
CA TYR A 329 -25.12 9.46 26.33
C TYR A 329 -26.13 8.33 26.67
N GLY A 330 -27.18 8.67 27.44
CA GLY A 330 -28.20 7.71 27.83
C GLY A 330 -28.99 7.15 26.66
N ASN A 331 -29.35 7.96 25.68
CA ASN A 331 -30.11 7.55 24.49
C ASN A 331 -29.24 6.77 23.50
N LEU A 332 -27.98 7.15 23.33
CA LEU A 332 -27.02 6.44 22.48
C LEU A 332 -26.75 5.03 23.03
N VAL A 333 -26.43 4.97 24.34
CA VAL A 333 -26.21 3.71 25.07
C VAL A 333 -27.50 2.91 25.13
N SER A 334 -28.63 3.52 25.39
CA SER A 334 -29.94 2.84 25.42
C SER A 334 -30.35 2.33 24.03
N THR A 335 -30.12 3.11 22.96
CA THR A 335 -30.39 2.67 21.58
C THR A 335 -29.44 1.55 21.16
N MET A 336 -28.18 1.64 21.53
CA MET A 336 -27.20 0.56 21.31
C MET A 336 -27.54 -0.66 22.19
N LEU A 337 -27.82 -0.49 23.47
CA LEU A 337 -28.18 -1.56 24.39
C LEU A 337 -29.51 -2.21 23.98
N ARG A 338 -30.57 -1.49 23.69
CA ARG A 338 -31.85 -2.07 23.25
C ARG A 338 -31.71 -2.87 21.97
N ARG A 339 -30.79 -2.50 21.07
CA ARG A 339 -30.54 -3.18 19.79
C ARG A 339 -29.46 -4.28 19.88
N TYR A 340 -28.58 -4.26 20.90
CA TYR A 340 -27.39 -5.10 20.99
C TYR A 340 -27.27 -5.94 22.27
N ILE A 341 -28.27 -5.92 23.17
CA ILE A 341 -28.26 -6.65 24.46
C ILE A 341 -28.46 -8.18 24.31
N ILE A 342 -27.95 -8.81 23.31
CA ILE A 342 -27.66 -10.24 23.43
C ILE A 342 -26.31 -10.51 22.81
N SER A 343 -25.28 -10.56 23.65
CA SER A 343 -23.88 -10.90 23.32
C SER A 343 -23.12 -9.89 22.45
N THR A 344 -22.38 -8.98 23.07
CA THR A 344 -20.95 -8.69 22.82
C THR A 344 -20.56 -7.34 23.43
N GLN A 345 -19.40 -7.30 24.04
CA GLN A 345 -18.82 -6.16 24.74
C GLN A 345 -18.84 -4.88 23.89
N VAL A 346 -19.65 -3.90 24.30
CA VAL A 346 -19.45 -2.50 23.93
C VAL A 346 -18.23 -2.03 24.72
N CYS A 347 -17.06 -2.00 24.07
CA CYS A 347 -15.88 -1.36 24.66
C CYS A 347 -16.06 0.14 24.66
N LEU A 348 -16.82 0.68 25.61
CA LEU A 348 -16.71 2.05 26.06
C LEU A 348 -15.52 2.10 27.04
N SER A 349 -14.30 1.93 26.55
CA SER A 349 -13.14 2.13 27.39
C SER A 349 -12.84 3.63 27.48
N LEU A 350 -13.19 4.21 28.61
CA LEU A 350 -12.61 5.42 29.14
C LEU A 350 -11.20 5.09 29.63
N SER A 351 -10.17 5.16 28.80
CA SER A 351 -8.80 5.34 29.29
C SER A 351 -7.87 5.80 28.16
N PRO A 352 -7.01 6.76 28.46
CA PRO A 352 -6.00 7.25 27.53
C PRO A 352 -4.81 6.28 27.51
N SER A 353 -4.20 6.16 26.33
CA SER A 353 -2.86 5.61 26.10
C SER A 353 -2.64 4.10 26.27
N LEU A 354 -2.50 3.42 25.12
CA LEU A 354 -1.51 2.34 24.94
C LEU A 354 -1.15 2.24 23.45
N PRO A 355 0.12 2.05 23.11
CA PRO A 355 0.61 2.09 21.73
C PRO A 355 0.26 0.82 20.95
N LEU A 356 -0.20 0.98 19.72
CA LEU A 356 -0.40 -0.11 18.77
C LEU A 356 0.96 -0.50 18.16
N SER A 357 1.58 -1.51 18.75
CA SER A 357 2.49 -2.38 18.04
C SER A 357 1.74 -3.69 17.76
N HIS A 358 1.89 -4.21 16.54
CA HIS A 358 1.41 -5.51 16.05
C HIS A 358 -0.09 -5.59 15.64
N MET A 359 -0.31 -5.30 14.34
CA MET A 359 -1.03 -6.21 13.42
C MET A 359 -0.65 -5.87 11.99
#